data_b5c866b14b7d4baafbb9066d6ed7c941
#
_entry.id   b5c866b14b7d4baafbb9066d6ed7c941
#
_cell.length_a   1.000
_cell.length_b   1.000
_cell.length_c   1.000
_cell.angle_alpha   90.00
_cell.angle_beta   90.00
_cell.angle_gamma   90.00
#
_symmetry.space_group_name_H-M   'P 1'
#
loop_
_entity.id
_entity.type
_entity.pdbx_description
1 polymer ?
#
loop_
_entity_poly.entity_id
_entity_poly.type
_entity_poly.pdbx_seq_one_letter_code
_entity_poly.pdbx_strand_id
1 'polypeptide(L)'
;MNVQGVEFLACLSSAQRIAAALAVIALGLAGLPEPAAAASGRISIESGGVARTALLIEHRRLKKARRPVVIVLRGGKDRAARLRRVFGFEDMARSSGPVLIYPDPIGGHWSDIAGAEASRDATFIRDLIAKLVSDGVADRHRIFIIGVSSGGPTVLRLACDDANLFTGVAAVVTGMPADLAATCKPSRPLPFLMIAGTADPVVPYKGGKSNWPEGKTDLVSVDAAMAIFVKAAGCGDGRTTTAFPDRDPHDGSRAYLDRWNGCKAPVELVRVEGGGHTIPGHVSAPSVDSARGPRNADIDSAKIIWDFFRRLGD
;
A
#
# COMPACT_ATOMS: atom_id res chain seq x y z
N MET A 1 1.09 68.34 -5.49
CA MET A 1 2.38 69.00 -5.17
C MET A 1 3.25 67.98 -4.45
N ASN A 2 4.13 67.37 -5.05
CA ASN A 2 5.57 67.31 -5.04
C ASN A 2 6.08 66.23 -5.97
N VAL A 3 6.58 66.69 -7.10
CA VAL A 3 7.23 65.88 -8.15
C VAL A 3 8.72 65.85 -7.76
N GLN A 4 9.18 64.90 -6.95
CA GLN A 4 10.58 64.73 -6.62
C GLN A 4 11.04 63.26 -6.54
N GLY A 5 10.40 62.33 -7.20
CA GLY A 5 10.78 60.90 -7.17
C GLY A 5 11.32 60.31 -8.48
N VAL A 6 11.36 61.07 -9.58
CA VAL A 6 11.63 60.51 -10.92
C VAL A 6 13.04 60.80 -11.45
N GLU A 7 13.81 61.70 -10.83
CA GLU A 7 15.12 62.10 -11.36
C GLU A 7 16.33 61.29 -10.84
N PHE A 8 16.16 60.36 -9.88
CA PHE A 8 17.29 59.59 -9.33
C PHE A 8 17.70 58.34 -10.13
N LEU A 9 16.88 57.95 -11.10
CA LEU A 9 17.13 56.74 -11.91
C LEU A 9 17.89 57.04 -13.23
N ALA A 10 18.14 58.28 -13.57
CA ALA A 10 18.74 58.68 -14.85
C ALA A 10 20.28 58.66 -14.83
N CYS A 11 20.92 58.46 -13.69
CA CYS A 11 22.39 58.57 -13.54
C CYS A 11 23.15 57.26 -13.25
N LEU A 12 22.49 56.15 -13.35
CA LEU A 12 23.18 54.82 -13.17
C LEU A 12 23.68 54.31 -14.53
N SER A 13 24.94 53.90 -14.60
CA SER A 13 25.52 53.25 -15.78
C SER A 13 24.79 51.93 -16.11
N SER A 14 24.85 51.51 -17.38
CA SER A 14 24.24 50.26 -17.84
C SER A 14 24.65 49.05 -17.01
N ALA A 15 25.87 49.02 -16.49
CA ALA A 15 26.39 47.97 -15.62
C ALA A 15 25.74 47.98 -14.22
N GLN A 16 25.45 49.14 -13.65
CA GLN A 16 24.77 49.28 -12.36
C GLN A 16 23.27 48.88 -12.45
N ARG A 17 22.62 49.09 -13.58
CA ARG A 17 21.24 48.64 -13.82
C ARG A 17 21.15 47.11 -13.92
N ILE A 18 22.14 46.43 -14.50
CA ILE A 18 22.21 45.00 -14.60
C ILE A 18 22.46 44.37 -13.21
N ALA A 19 23.34 44.97 -12.40
CA ALA A 19 23.60 44.52 -11.05
C ALA A 19 22.40 44.67 -10.13
N ALA A 20 21.62 45.75 -10.25
CA ALA A 20 20.41 45.94 -9.46
C ALA A 20 19.29 44.95 -9.88
N ALA A 21 19.15 44.64 -11.17
CA ALA A 21 18.19 43.63 -11.66
C ALA A 21 18.55 42.22 -11.22
N LEU A 22 19.83 41.84 -11.19
CA LEU A 22 20.30 40.56 -10.72
C LEU A 22 20.16 40.41 -9.20
N ALA A 23 20.32 41.47 -8.41
CA ALA A 23 20.11 41.44 -6.96
C ALA A 23 18.63 41.23 -6.59
N VAL A 24 17.69 41.78 -7.35
CA VAL A 24 16.24 41.56 -7.11
C VAL A 24 15.81 40.14 -7.51
N ILE A 25 16.42 39.52 -8.54
CA ILE A 25 16.16 38.16 -8.93
C ILE A 25 16.76 37.16 -7.90
N ALA A 26 17.91 37.48 -7.29
CA ALA A 26 18.51 36.64 -6.26
C ALA A 26 17.75 36.64 -4.94
N LEU A 27 17.03 37.70 -4.57
CA LEU A 27 16.18 37.75 -3.37
C LEU A 27 14.83 37.02 -3.55
N GLY A 28 14.39 36.78 -4.78
CA GLY A 28 13.12 36.11 -5.09
C GLY A 28 13.21 34.56 -5.09
N LEU A 29 14.41 33.98 -5.04
CA LEU A 29 14.65 32.53 -5.05
C LEU A 29 14.93 31.92 -3.67
N ALA A 30 15.01 32.74 -2.63
CA ALA A 30 15.18 32.27 -1.25
C ALA A 30 13.80 32.05 -0.61
N GLY A 31 13.20 30.87 -0.85
CA GLY A 31 12.04 30.54 -0.05
C GLY A 31 11.00 29.60 -0.62
N LEU A 32 11.30 28.80 -1.61
CA LEU A 32 10.46 27.61 -1.85
C LEU A 32 10.78 26.63 -0.71
N PRO A 33 9.80 26.24 0.14
CA PRO A 33 10.07 25.25 1.18
C PRO A 33 10.47 23.96 0.49
N GLU A 34 11.70 23.48 0.76
CA GLU A 34 12.09 22.13 0.38
C GLU A 34 11.00 21.14 0.84
N PRO A 35 10.60 20.19 -0.02
CA PRO A 35 9.66 19.18 0.37
C PRO A 35 10.22 18.48 1.63
N ALA A 36 9.50 18.60 2.74
CA ALA A 36 9.94 18.07 4.01
C ALA A 36 10.24 16.58 3.88
N ALA A 37 11.51 16.22 4.01
CA ALA A 37 11.95 14.84 3.92
C ALA A 37 11.21 13.98 4.96
N ALA A 38 10.72 12.81 4.53
CA ALA A 38 10.14 11.82 5.44
C ALA A 38 11.22 11.38 6.43
N ALA A 39 10.90 11.35 7.73
CA ALA A 39 11.76 10.72 8.71
C ALA A 39 11.61 9.21 8.57
N SER A 40 12.73 8.50 8.49
CA SER A 40 12.75 7.04 8.52
C SER A 40 13.46 6.57 9.78
N GLY A 41 12.88 5.59 10.46
CA GLY A 41 13.45 4.94 11.64
C GLY A 41 13.37 3.43 11.50
N ARG A 42 14.18 2.71 12.30
CA ARG A 42 14.07 1.26 12.40
C ARG A 42 13.53 0.90 13.78
N ILE A 43 12.51 0.07 13.80
CA ILE A 43 11.95 -0.50 15.03
C ILE A 43 12.58 -1.88 15.19
N SER A 44 13.03 -2.21 16.42
CA SER A 44 13.43 -3.55 16.80
C SER A 44 12.55 -4.02 17.95
N ILE A 45 12.07 -5.25 17.87
CA ILE A 45 11.31 -5.93 18.93
C ILE A 45 11.78 -7.36 19.06
N GLU A 46 11.61 -7.94 20.22
CA GLU A 46 11.70 -9.39 20.42
C GLU A 46 10.32 -9.98 20.21
N SER A 47 10.21 -11.00 19.37
CA SER A 47 8.97 -11.73 19.10
C SER A 47 9.27 -13.21 18.91
N GLY A 48 8.63 -14.07 19.71
CA GLY A 48 8.88 -15.49 19.69
C GLY A 48 10.34 -15.89 20.01
N GLY A 49 11.02 -15.12 20.87
CA GLY A 49 12.43 -15.34 21.23
C GLY A 49 13.45 -14.93 20.17
N VAL A 50 13.02 -14.19 19.14
CA VAL A 50 13.88 -13.75 18.04
C VAL A 50 13.78 -12.23 17.85
N ALA A 51 14.92 -11.57 17.64
CA ALA A 51 14.93 -10.14 17.28
C ALA A 51 14.33 -9.94 15.88
N ARG A 52 13.29 -9.11 15.79
CA ARG A 52 12.57 -8.76 14.56
C ARG A 52 12.68 -7.26 14.33
N THR A 53 12.69 -6.86 13.07
CA THR A 53 12.81 -5.45 12.70
C THR A 53 11.71 -5.00 11.75
N ALA A 54 11.43 -3.71 11.78
CA ALA A 54 10.56 -3.04 10.83
C ALA A 54 11.11 -1.66 10.49
N LEU A 55 10.95 -1.23 9.25
CA LEU A 55 11.23 0.14 8.84
C LEU A 55 9.97 0.98 9.09
N LEU A 56 10.14 2.09 9.80
CA LEU A 56 9.11 3.10 10.04
C LEU A 56 9.37 4.31 9.15
N ILE A 57 8.32 4.79 8.47
CA ILE A 57 8.33 6.00 7.65
C ILE A 57 7.23 6.92 8.15
N GLU A 58 7.61 8.15 8.52
CA GLU A 58 6.64 9.16 8.96
C GLU A 58 6.96 10.54 8.38
N HIS A 59 5.95 11.38 8.31
CA HIS A 59 6.15 12.77 7.88
C HIS A 59 6.54 13.64 9.08
N ARG A 60 7.71 14.30 9.02
CA ARG A 60 8.28 15.09 10.13
C ARG A 60 7.39 16.21 10.66
N ARG A 61 6.54 16.81 9.81
CA ARG A 61 5.67 17.93 10.18
C ARG A 61 4.41 17.50 10.94
N LEU A 62 4.09 16.21 10.95
CA LEU A 62 2.85 15.69 11.54
C LEU A 62 3.14 15.00 12.88
N LYS A 63 3.71 15.72 13.84
CA LYS A 63 3.92 15.24 15.23
C LYS A 63 2.56 15.14 15.99
N LYS A 64 1.60 14.43 15.48
CA LYS A 64 0.39 14.08 16.22
C LYS A 64 0.57 12.72 16.87
N ALA A 65 0.31 12.63 18.18
CA ALA A 65 0.19 11.35 18.86
C ALA A 65 -0.96 10.52 18.23
N ARG A 66 -0.76 9.21 18.15
CA ARG A 66 -1.79 8.23 17.71
C ARG A 66 -2.33 8.51 16.31
N ARG A 67 -1.53 8.17 15.32
CA ARG A 67 -1.88 8.31 13.89
C ARG A 67 -2.41 6.99 13.31
N PRO A 68 -3.13 7.07 12.17
CA PRO A 68 -3.36 5.88 11.35
C PRO A 68 -2.02 5.22 11.01
N VAL A 69 -1.98 3.89 11.10
CA VAL A 69 -0.82 3.09 10.73
C VAL A 69 -1.19 2.18 9.59
N VAL A 70 -0.35 2.14 8.56
CA VAL A 70 -0.45 1.19 7.44
C VAL A 70 0.76 0.28 7.48
N ILE A 71 0.53 -0.99 7.77
CA ILE A 71 1.55 -2.04 7.79
C ILE A 71 1.59 -2.68 6.40
N VAL A 72 2.76 -2.74 5.77
CA VAL A 72 2.91 -3.27 4.40
C VAL A 72 3.86 -4.46 4.40
N LEU A 73 3.30 -5.65 4.18
CA LEU A 73 4.06 -6.88 4.04
C LEU A 73 4.46 -7.06 2.57
N ARG A 74 5.75 -6.99 2.30
CA ARG A 74 6.31 -7.11 0.96
C ARG A 74 6.25 -8.53 0.41
N GLY A 75 6.24 -8.66 -0.91
CA GLY A 75 6.44 -9.93 -1.61
C GLY A 75 7.90 -10.17 -1.97
N GLY A 76 8.22 -11.42 -2.28
CA GLY A 76 9.52 -11.85 -2.78
C GLY A 76 10.69 -11.56 -1.82
N LYS A 77 11.90 -11.79 -2.33
CA LYS A 77 13.15 -11.42 -1.64
C LYS A 77 13.48 -9.94 -1.79
N ASP A 78 12.58 -9.13 -2.33
CA ASP A 78 12.79 -7.71 -2.53
C ASP A 78 12.96 -6.98 -1.18
N ARG A 79 13.91 -6.06 -1.14
CA ARG A 79 14.07 -5.19 0.04
C ARG A 79 12.88 -4.22 0.11
N ALA A 80 12.47 -3.87 1.30
CA ALA A 80 11.44 -2.83 1.54
C ALA A 80 11.65 -1.58 0.67
N ALA A 81 12.90 -1.19 0.42
CA ALA A 81 13.26 -0.06 -0.43
C ALA A 81 12.77 -0.16 -1.89
N ARG A 82 12.67 -1.37 -2.46
CA ARG A 82 12.12 -1.55 -3.82
C ARG A 82 10.61 -1.44 -3.83
N LEU A 83 9.94 -2.10 -2.89
CA LEU A 83 8.47 -2.02 -2.78
C LEU A 83 8.02 -0.56 -2.56
N ARG A 84 8.74 0.18 -1.72
CA ARG A 84 8.50 1.59 -1.45
C ARG A 84 8.44 2.43 -2.73
N ARG A 85 9.43 2.24 -3.63
CA ARG A 85 9.47 2.96 -4.93
C ARG A 85 8.37 2.53 -5.89
N VAL A 86 8.07 1.22 -5.89
CA VAL A 86 7.09 0.64 -6.83
C VAL A 86 5.65 0.92 -6.39
N PHE A 87 5.40 1.02 -5.10
CA PHE A 87 4.03 1.09 -4.58
C PHE A 87 3.51 2.52 -4.41
N GLY A 88 4.39 3.53 -4.35
CA GLY A 88 3.97 4.94 -4.27
C GLY A 88 3.31 5.37 -2.96
N PHE A 89 3.23 4.47 -1.95
CA PHE A 89 2.56 4.78 -0.68
C PHE A 89 3.19 5.93 0.10
N GLU A 90 4.50 6.16 -0.07
CA GLU A 90 5.18 7.23 0.65
C GLU A 90 4.75 8.63 0.21
N ASP A 91 4.40 8.80 -1.06
CA ASP A 91 3.90 10.09 -1.55
C ASP A 91 2.55 10.43 -0.93
N MET A 92 1.71 9.41 -0.70
CA MET A 92 0.45 9.58 0.03
C MET A 92 0.65 9.80 1.53
N ALA A 93 1.60 9.11 2.15
CA ALA A 93 1.94 9.35 3.55
C ALA A 93 2.40 10.78 3.79
N ARG A 94 3.07 11.41 2.82
CA ARG A 94 3.49 12.82 2.91
C ARG A 94 2.30 13.78 2.90
N SER A 95 1.23 13.48 2.20
CA SER A 95 0.08 14.38 2.02
C SER A 95 -1.01 14.16 3.07
N SER A 96 -1.21 12.93 3.55
CA SER A 96 -2.38 12.52 4.34
C SER A 96 -2.08 11.97 5.74
N GLY A 97 -0.82 11.79 6.09
CA GLY A 97 -0.38 11.61 7.46
C GLY A 97 -0.38 10.23 8.11
N PRO A 98 -0.62 9.07 7.44
CA PRO A 98 -0.41 7.78 8.07
C PRO A 98 1.07 7.54 8.36
N VAL A 99 1.36 6.71 9.37
CA VAL A 99 2.67 6.10 9.58
C VAL A 99 2.73 4.83 8.75
N LEU A 100 3.77 4.67 7.93
CA LEU A 100 3.98 3.45 7.18
C LEU A 100 4.98 2.55 7.91
N ILE A 101 4.65 1.29 8.02
CA ILE A 101 5.48 0.28 8.66
C ILE A 101 5.76 -0.84 7.65
N TYR A 102 7.04 -1.13 7.43
CA TYR A 102 7.48 -2.24 6.57
C TYR A 102 8.22 -3.24 7.42
N PRO A 103 7.55 -4.29 7.92
CA PRO A 103 8.20 -5.35 8.69
C PRO A 103 9.15 -6.18 7.83
N ASP A 104 10.24 -6.65 8.43
CA ASP A 104 11.20 -7.53 7.77
C ASP A 104 10.89 -9.01 8.14
N PRO A 105 10.65 -9.90 7.16
CA PRO A 105 10.52 -11.33 7.42
C PRO A 105 11.88 -11.96 7.74
N ILE A 106 11.90 -13.05 8.52
CA ILE A 106 13.11 -13.83 8.77
C ILE A 106 13.55 -14.54 7.49
N GLY A 107 14.85 -14.52 7.21
CA GLY A 107 15.41 -15.19 6.03
C GLY A 107 14.93 -14.62 4.70
N GLY A 108 14.25 -13.48 4.73
CA GLY A 108 13.78 -12.79 3.52
C GLY A 108 12.43 -13.25 2.99
N HIS A 109 11.72 -14.19 3.63
CA HIS A 109 10.41 -14.70 3.22
C HIS A 109 9.46 -14.87 4.41
N TRP A 110 8.18 -14.74 4.15
CA TRP A 110 7.11 -14.95 5.12
C TRP A 110 6.84 -16.46 5.27
N SER A 111 6.60 -16.90 6.50
CA SER A 111 6.42 -18.33 6.83
C SER A 111 5.05 -18.89 6.43
N ASP A 112 4.05 -18.02 6.20
CA ASP A 112 2.67 -18.44 5.93
C ASP A 112 2.42 -19.04 4.52
N ILE A 113 3.50 -19.24 3.76
CA ILE A 113 3.42 -19.89 2.43
C ILE A 113 3.31 -21.42 2.58
N ALA A 114 3.82 -21.99 3.69
CA ALA A 114 3.80 -23.44 3.92
C ALA A 114 3.84 -23.82 5.40
N GLY A 115 2.73 -24.24 5.96
CA GLY A 115 2.67 -25.12 7.13
C GLY A 115 2.81 -24.50 8.52
N ALA A 116 3.28 -25.28 9.50
CA ALA A 116 3.24 -25.01 10.94
C ALA A 116 4.07 -23.79 11.42
N GLU A 117 4.97 -23.24 10.63
CA GLU A 117 5.67 -21.99 10.94
C GLU A 117 4.80 -20.74 10.69
N ALA A 118 3.62 -20.92 10.13
CA ALA A 118 2.66 -19.89 9.78
C ALA A 118 2.32 -18.93 10.93
N SER A 119 2.39 -19.40 12.19
CA SER A 119 2.08 -18.57 13.36
C SER A 119 3.18 -17.57 13.73
N ARG A 120 4.44 -17.80 13.32
CA ARG A 120 5.60 -17.00 13.76
C ARG A 120 5.57 -15.58 13.21
N ASP A 121 5.28 -15.41 11.93
CA ASP A 121 5.18 -14.08 11.34
C ASP A 121 3.88 -13.36 11.74
N ALA A 122 2.78 -14.07 11.85
CA ALA A 122 1.55 -13.53 12.41
C ALA A 122 1.76 -13.06 13.87
N THR A 123 2.48 -13.83 14.69
CA THR A 123 2.85 -13.42 16.06
C THR A 123 3.68 -12.15 16.05
N PHE A 124 4.69 -12.06 15.18
CA PHE A 124 5.49 -10.86 15.03
C PHE A 124 4.64 -9.61 14.69
N ILE A 125 3.69 -9.74 13.78
CA ILE A 125 2.82 -8.60 13.42
C ILE A 125 1.92 -8.19 14.59
N ARG A 126 1.39 -9.15 15.39
CA ARG A 126 0.64 -8.86 16.62
C ARG A 126 1.49 -8.09 17.63
N ASP A 127 2.71 -8.57 17.90
CA ASP A 127 3.65 -7.95 18.85
C ASP A 127 4.06 -6.55 18.38
N LEU A 128 4.30 -6.38 17.07
CA LEU A 128 4.63 -5.10 16.47
C LEU A 128 3.47 -4.09 16.63
N ILE A 129 2.23 -4.51 16.39
CA ILE A 129 1.04 -3.69 16.59
C ILE A 129 0.92 -3.29 18.06
N ALA A 130 1.06 -4.24 18.99
CA ALA A 130 1.00 -3.98 20.42
C ALA A 130 2.05 -2.94 20.85
N LYS A 131 3.28 -3.06 20.36
CA LYS A 131 4.34 -2.07 20.60
C LYS A 131 3.99 -0.70 20.03
N LEU A 132 3.57 -0.61 18.78
CA LEU A 132 3.22 0.68 18.14
C LEU A 132 2.10 1.40 18.90
N VAL A 133 1.13 0.67 19.44
CA VAL A 133 0.04 1.22 20.26
C VAL A 133 0.56 1.66 21.63
N SER A 134 1.39 0.85 22.30
CA SER A 134 1.95 1.16 23.62
C SER A 134 2.88 2.38 23.56
N ASP A 135 3.66 2.51 22.51
CA ASP A 135 4.57 3.65 22.28
C ASP A 135 3.83 4.93 21.86
N GLY A 136 2.49 4.87 21.70
CA GLY A 136 1.68 6.01 21.27
C GLY A 136 1.86 6.42 19.80
N VAL A 137 2.49 5.59 18.99
CA VAL A 137 2.70 5.80 17.53
C VAL A 137 1.40 5.52 16.77
N ALA A 138 0.75 4.40 17.08
CA ALA A 138 -0.46 3.94 16.42
C ALA A 138 -1.74 4.32 17.19
N ASP A 139 -2.75 4.73 16.44
CA ASP A 139 -4.13 4.70 16.93
C ASP A 139 -4.68 3.27 16.78
N ARG A 140 -5.02 2.62 17.90
CA ARG A 140 -5.55 1.25 17.91
C ARG A 140 -6.81 1.06 17.06
N HIS A 141 -7.53 2.12 16.76
CA HIS A 141 -8.76 2.11 15.97
C HIS A 141 -8.52 2.45 14.49
N ARG A 142 -7.26 2.73 14.11
CA ARG A 142 -6.90 3.08 12.74
C ARG A 142 -5.62 2.34 12.28
N ILE A 143 -5.68 1.00 12.39
CA ILE A 143 -4.62 0.10 11.95
C ILE A 143 -5.06 -0.60 10.67
N PHE A 144 -4.29 -0.44 9.62
CA PHE A 144 -4.50 -1.03 8.31
C PHE A 144 -3.32 -1.93 7.93
N ILE A 145 -3.59 -2.97 7.17
CA ILE A 145 -2.56 -3.89 6.72
C ILE A 145 -2.70 -4.20 5.23
N ILE A 146 -1.56 -4.31 4.56
CA ILE A 146 -1.47 -4.61 3.13
C ILE A 146 -0.52 -5.78 2.94
N GLY A 147 -0.96 -6.81 2.22
CA GLY A 147 -0.11 -7.92 1.78
C GLY A 147 0.11 -7.89 0.29
N VAL A 148 1.38 -7.90 -0.14
CA VAL A 148 1.75 -7.88 -1.55
C VAL A 148 2.39 -9.20 -1.93
N SER A 149 1.88 -9.88 -2.99
CA SER A 149 2.44 -11.13 -3.50
C SER A 149 2.63 -12.15 -2.38
N SER A 150 3.79 -12.72 -2.15
CA SER A 150 4.08 -13.68 -1.09
C SER A 150 3.93 -13.13 0.35
N GLY A 151 3.77 -11.82 0.53
CA GLY A 151 3.36 -11.22 1.81
C GLY A 151 1.85 -11.32 2.08
N GLY A 152 1.06 -11.63 1.06
CA GLY A 152 -0.39 -11.73 1.16
C GLY A 152 -0.91 -12.87 2.01
N PRO A 153 -0.39 -14.10 1.93
CA PRO A 153 -0.82 -15.21 2.79
C PRO A 153 -0.79 -14.89 4.28
N THR A 154 0.27 -14.23 4.77
CA THR A 154 0.35 -13.76 6.17
C THR A 154 -0.75 -12.75 6.50
N VAL A 155 -1.02 -11.80 5.60
CA VAL A 155 -2.11 -10.82 5.79
C VAL A 155 -3.49 -11.48 5.76
N LEU A 156 -3.70 -12.43 4.85
CA LEU A 156 -4.95 -13.18 4.78
C LEU A 156 -5.18 -14.05 6.03
N ARG A 157 -4.11 -14.68 6.57
CA ARG A 157 -4.18 -15.39 7.84
C ARG A 157 -4.59 -14.47 8.98
N LEU A 158 -3.92 -13.32 9.11
CA LEU A 158 -4.26 -12.33 10.13
C LEU A 158 -5.70 -11.80 9.97
N ALA A 159 -6.17 -11.64 8.74
CA ALA A 159 -7.56 -11.25 8.47
C ALA A 159 -8.56 -12.34 8.90
N CYS A 160 -8.17 -13.62 8.82
CA CYS A 160 -9.01 -14.74 9.28
C CYS A 160 -8.98 -14.89 10.80
N ASP A 161 -7.79 -14.83 11.41
CA ASP A 161 -7.58 -15.19 12.82
C ASP A 161 -7.77 -13.97 13.74
N ASP A 162 -7.37 -12.79 13.29
CA ASP A 162 -7.25 -11.57 14.11
C ASP A 162 -7.98 -10.36 13.50
N ALA A 163 -9.15 -10.57 12.91
CA ALA A 163 -9.93 -9.51 12.26
C ALA A 163 -10.09 -8.25 13.13
N ASN A 164 -10.11 -8.39 14.47
CA ASN A 164 -10.28 -7.30 15.42
C ASN A 164 -9.07 -6.34 15.52
N LEU A 165 -7.89 -6.74 15.03
CA LEU A 165 -6.71 -5.89 15.04
C LEU A 165 -6.74 -4.81 13.95
N PHE A 166 -7.54 -5.00 12.90
CA PHE A 166 -7.45 -4.17 11.70
C PHE A 166 -8.74 -3.39 11.45
N THR A 167 -8.60 -2.13 11.12
CA THR A 167 -9.70 -1.30 10.61
C THR A 167 -10.02 -1.65 9.15
N GLY A 168 -9.01 -2.06 8.39
CA GLY A 168 -9.17 -2.53 7.01
C GLY A 168 -7.95 -3.32 6.54
N VAL A 169 -8.18 -4.19 5.57
CA VAL A 169 -7.19 -5.09 4.99
C VAL A 169 -7.16 -4.95 3.48
N ALA A 170 -5.97 -4.96 2.89
CA ALA A 170 -5.80 -5.04 1.45
C ALA A 170 -4.85 -6.18 1.04
N ALA A 171 -5.21 -6.92 -0.01
CA ALA A 171 -4.42 -7.99 -0.60
C ALA A 171 -4.12 -7.64 -2.07
N VAL A 172 -2.84 -7.59 -2.46
CA VAL A 172 -2.42 -7.08 -3.77
C VAL A 172 -1.58 -8.11 -4.50
N VAL A 173 -2.00 -8.48 -5.70
CA VAL A 173 -1.36 -9.49 -6.58
C VAL A 173 -0.95 -10.74 -5.80
N THR A 174 -1.87 -11.26 -4.99
CA THR A 174 -1.67 -12.40 -4.10
C THR A 174 -2.83 -13.37 -4.17
N GLY A 175 -2.66 -14.56 -3.61
CA GLY A 175 -3.69 -15.61 -3.54
C GLY A 175 -3.82 -16.15 -2.12
N MET A 176 -4.96 -16.77 -1.86
CA MET A 176 -5.28 -17.41 -0.59
C MET A 176 -4.91 -18.89 -0.64
N PRO A 177 -4.01 -19.38 0.26
CA PRO A 177 -3.72 -20.80 0.39
C PRO A 177 -4.99 -21.62 0.64
N ALA A 178 -5.08 -22.79 0.01
CA ALA A 178 -6.29 -23.62 0.08
C ALA A 178 -6.56 -24.16 1.50
N ASP A 179 -5.51 -24.48 2.26
CA ASP A 179 -5.59 -24.88 3.65
C ASP A 179 -6.11 -23.75 4.56
N LEU A 180 -5.63 -22.53 4.33
CA LEU A 180 -6.15 -21.35 5.01
C LEU A 180 -7.62 -21.09 4.65
N ALA A 181 -7.97 -21.19 3.37
CA ALA A 181 -9.34 -20.97 2.90
C ALA A 181 -10.35 -21.94 3.55
N ALA A 182 -9.94 -23.18 3.77
CA ALA A 182 -10.77 -24.23 4.40
C ALA A 182 -11.14 -23.90 5.86
N THR A 183 -10.30 -23.14 6.56
CA THR A 183 -10.46 -22.84 8.00
C THR A 183 -10.79 -21.37 8.29
N CYS A 184 -10.63 -20.47 7.32
CA CYS A 184 -10.81 -19.04 7.49
C CYS A 184 -12.23 -18.65 7.88
N LYS A 185 -12.37 -18.05 9.05
CA LYS A 185 -13.64 -17.54 9.60
C LYS A 185 -13.37 -16.23 10.34
N PRO A 186 -13.32 -15.09 9.63
CA PRO A 186 -13.13 -13.80 10.28
C PRO A 186 -14.15 -13.59 11.40
N SER A 187 -13.69 -13.21 12.59
CA SER A 187 -14.52 -13.09 13.81
C SER A 187 -15.53 -11.94 13.76
N ARG A 188 -15.40 -11.05 12.78
CA ARG A 188 -16.32 -9.93 12.52
C ARG A 188 -16.35 -9.57 11.05
N PRO A 189 -17.35 -8.81 10.60
CA PRO A 189 -17.29 -8.09 9.33
C PRO A 189 -16.02 -7.26 9.25
N LEU A 190 -15.16 -7.53 8.27
CA LEU A 190 -13.86 -6.88 8.09
C LEU A 190 -13.84 -6.16 6.73
N PRO A 191 -13.60 -4.85 6.70
CA PRO A 191 -13.36 -4.14 5.45
C PRO A 191 -12.19 -4.77 4.68
N PHE A 192 -12.47 -5.25 3.46
CA PHE A 192 -11.50 -6.02 2.69
C PHE A 192 -11.45 -5.56 1.22
N LEU A 193 -10.25 -5.27 0.75
CA LEU A 193 -9.97 -4.93 -0.65
C LEU A 193 -8.97 -5.91 -1.24
N MET A 194 -9.26 -6.45 -2.42
CA MET A 194 -8.28 -7.24 -3.18
C MET A 194 -8.00 -6.58 -4.53
N ILE A 195 -6.74 -6.64 -4.99
CA ILE A 195 -6.33 -6.24 -6.34
C ILE A 195 -5.68 -7.45 -7.00
N ALA A 196 -6.26 -7.94 -8.10
CA ALA A 196 -5.81 -9.18 -8.76
C ALA A 196 -5.88 -9.08 -10.28
N GLY A 197 -4.83 -9.56 -10.95
CA GLY A 197 -4.75 -9.66 -12.41
C GLY A 197 -5.27 -11.01 -12.92
N THR A 198 -6.09 -11.01 -13.97
CA THR A 198 -6.69 -12.25 -14.51
C THR A 198 -5.70 -13.09 -15.33
N ALA A 199 -4.60 -12.48 -15.80
CA ALA A 199 -3.52 -13.13 -16.55
C ALA A 199 -2.22 -13.23 -15.74
N ASP A 200 -2.33 -13.28 -14.39
CA ASP A 200 -1.19 -13.39 -13.48
C ASP A 200 -0.55 -14.78 -13.61
N PRO A 201 0.73 -14.89 -14.10
CA PRO A 201 1.42 -16.16 -14.28
C PRO A 201 2.03 -16.71 -12.99
N VAL A 202 2.08 -15.90 -11.91
CA VAL A 202 2.69 -16.27 -10.63
C VAL A 202 1.62 -16.70 -9.62
N VAL A 203 0.51 -15.95 -9.59
CA VAL A 203 -0.64 -16.21 -8.73
C VAL A 203 -1.88 -16.39 -9.60
N PRO A 204 -2.21 -17.63 -10.00
CA PRO A 204 -3.31 -17.88 -10.93
C PRO A 204 -4.65 -17.37 -10.37
N TYR A 205 -5.33 -16.48 -11.10
CA TYR A 205 -6.63 -15.91 -10.71
C TYR A 205 -7.69 -16.99 -10.45
N LYS A 206 -7.66 -18.07 -11.24
CA LYS A 206 -8.59 -19.21 -11.13
C LYS A 206 -8.17 -20.22 -10.07
N GLY A 207 -7.14 -19.92 -9.28
CA GLY A 207 -6.57 -20.86 -8.33
C GLY A 207 -5.63 -21.87 -8.97
N GLY A 208 -5.15 -22.82 -8.17
CA GLY A 208 -4.13 -23.79 -8.56
C GLY A 208 -2.77 -23.50 -7.91
N LYS A 209 -1.69 -24.06 -8.46
CA LYS A 209 -0.36 -23.89 -7.88
C LYS A 209 0.23 -22.51 -8.17
N SER A 210 0.66 -21.84 -7.11
CA SER A 210 1.45 -20.61 -7.27
C SER A 210 2.83 -20.88 -7.87
N ASN A 211 3.42 -19.86 -8.47
CA ASN A 211 4.81 -19.87 -8.93
C ASN A 211 5.66 -18.86 -8.12
N TRP A 212 5.43 -18.76 -6.80
CA TRP A 212 6.26 -17.92 -5.95
C TRP A 212 7.70 -18.44 -5.89
N PRO A 213 8.69 -17.55 -5.87
CA PRO A 213 10.10 -17.95 -5.75
C PRO A 213 10.43 -18.69 -4.44
N GLU A 214 9.60 -18.49 -3.42
CA GLU A 214 9.74 -19.07 -2.08
C GLU A 214 9.19 -20.50 -1.98
N GLY A 215 8.36 -20.91 -2.92
CA GLY A 215 7.74 -22.23 -2.95
C GLY A 215 6.39 -22.24 -3.66
N LYS A 216 5.95 -23.43 -4.03
CA LYS A 216 4.64 -23.65 -4.66
C LYS A 216 3.60 -23.94 -3.60
N THR A 217 2.48 -23.23 -3.64
CA THR A 217 1.34 -23.39 -2.74
C THR A 217 0.08 -23.58 -3.55
N ASP A 218 -0.80 -24.47 -3.13
CA ASP A 218 -2.13 -24.61 -3.73
C ASP A 218 -3.00 -23.45 -3.26
N LEU A 219 -3.54 -22.70 -4.22
CA LEU A 219 -4.37 -21.53 -3.98
C LEU A 219 -5.81 -21.80 -4.40
N VAL A 220 -6.77 -21.24 -3.65
CA VAL A 220 -8.14 -21.11 -4.15
C VAL A 220 -8.23 -20.00 -5.20
N SER A 221 -9.29 -19.98 -6.00
CA SER A 221 -9.53 -18.88 -6.92
C SER A 221 -9.73 -17.55 -6.17
N VAL A 222 -9.47 -16.42 -6.85
CA VAL A 222 -9.76 -15.08 -6.31
C VAL A 222 -11.23 -14.98 -5.90
N ASP A 223 -12.15 -15.49 -6.72
CA ASP A 223 -13.59 -15.48 -6.41
C ASP A 223 -13.92 -16.29 -5.15
N ALA A 224 -13.28 -17.45 -4.95
CA ALA A 224 -13.45 -18.25 -3.73
C ALA A 224 -12.89 -17.56 -2.49
N ALA A 225 -11.73 -16.90 -2.61
CA ALA A 225 -11.16 -16.11 -1.53
C ALA A 225 -12.07 -14.93 -1.17
N MET A 226 -12.58 -14.20 -2.17
CA MET A 226 -13.52 -13.10 -1.96
C MET A 226 -14.82 -13.56 -1.29
N ALA A 227 -15.36 -14.73 -1.66
CA ALA A 227 -16.59 -15.27 -1.09
C ALA A 227 -16.50 -15.46 0.44
N ILE A 228 -15.31 -15.74 0.98
CA ILE A 228 -15.10 -15.87 2.44
C ILE A 228 -15.37 -14.53 3.13
N PHE A 229 -14.78 -13.44 2.62
CA PHE A 229 -14.94 -12.09 3.20
C PHE A 229 -16.33 -11.51 2.93
N VAL A 230 -16.90 -11.78 1.76
CA VAL A 230 -18.30 -11.44 1.40
C VAL A 230 -19.27 -12.07 2.40
N LYS A 231 -19.12 -13.38 2.68
CA LYS A 231 -19.92 -14.10 3.66
C LYS A 231 -19.73 -13.55 5.07
N ALA A 232 -18.47 -13.30 5.49
CA ALA A 232 -18.17 -12.78 6.81
C ALA A 232 -18.69 -11.34 7.01
N ALA A 233 -18.73 -10.55 5.94
CA ALA A 233 -19.30 -9.20 5.96
C ALA A 233 -20.82 -9.19 5.89
N GLY A 234 -21.47 -10.35 5.71
CA GLY A 234 -22.92 -10.47 5.60
C GLY A 234 -23.50 -9.65 4.43
N CYS A 235 -22.80 -9.66 3.30
CA CYS A 235 -23.25 -8.97 2.10
C CYS A 235 -24.53 -9.62 1.55
N GLY A 236 -25.39 -8.82 0.91
CA GLY A 236 -26.52 -9.29 0.13
C GLY A 236 -26.10 -9.87 -1.21
N ASP A 237 -27.09 -10.30 -1.98
CA ASP A 237 -26.87 -10.82 -3.31
C ASP A 237 -26.44 -9.73 -4.29
N GLY A 238 -25.46 -10.06 -5.12
CA GLY A 238 -24.99 -9.21 -6.21
C GLY A 238 -23.87 -8.25 -5.84
N ARG A 239 -23.27 -7.74 -6.89
CA ARG A 239 -22.19 -6.75 -6.83
C ARG A 239 -22.39 -5.70 -7.92
N THR A 240 -21.93 -4.49 -7.67
CA THR A 240 -21.86 -3.42 -8.67
C THR A 240 -20.45 -3.40 -9.26
N THR A 241 -20.36 -3.47 -10.59
CA THR A 241 -19.10 -3.37 -11.32
C THR A 241 -18.98 -2.01 -11.97
N THR A 242 -17.88 -1.32 -11.75
CA THR A 242 -17.55 -0.03 -12.38
C THR A 242 -16.23 -0.17 -13.12
N ALA A 243 -16.18 0.18 -14.41
CA ALA A 243 -14.92 0.24 -15.15
C ALA A 243 -14.16 1.51 -14.79
N PHE A 244 -12.84 1.37 -14.62
CA PHE A 244 -11.95 2.53 -14.61
C PHE A 244 -11.72 3.06 -16.03
N PRO A 245 -11.40 4.36 -16.19
CA PRO A 245 -10.99 4.90 -17.49
C PRO A 245 -9.77 4.14 -18.02
N ASP A 246 -9.80 3.80 -19.30
CA ASP A 246 -8.66 3.23 -20.04
C ASP A 246 -7.65 4.35 -20.31
N ARG A 247 -6.55 4.34 -19.58
CA ARG A 247 -5.51 5.37 -19.70
C ARG A 247 -4.40 4.99 -20.67
N ASP A 248 -4.20 3.69 -20.86
CA ASP A 248 -3.23 3.16 -21.80
C ASP A 248 -3.85 1.97 -22.57
N PRO A 249 -4.55 2.23 -23.69
CA PRO A 249 -5.20 1.17 -24.48
C PRO A 249 -4.21 0.19 -25.11
N HIS A 250 -2.90 0.43 -24.98
CA HIS A 250 -1.84 -0.44 -25.54
C HIS A 250 -1.22 -1.37 -24.49
N ASP A 251 -1.58 -1.28 -23.22
CA ASP A 251 -1.03 -2.15 -22.17
C ASP A 251 -1.67 -3.56 -22.15
N GLY A 252 -2.72 -3.78 -22.93
CA GLY A 252 -3.43 -5.06 -23.05
C GLY A 252 -4.26 -5.45 -21.85
N SER A 253 -4.58 -4.49 -20.95
CA SER A 253 -5.32 -4.76 -19.73
C SER A 253 -6.40 -3.70 -19.45
N ARG A 254 -7.41 -4.07 -18.64
CA ARG A 254 -8.51 -3.19 -18.23
C ARG A 254 -8.82 -3.38 -16.76
N ALA A 255 -8.99 -2.29 -16.04
CA ALA A 255 -9.30 -2.35 -14.61
C ALA A 255 -10.79 -2.11 -14.33
N TYR A 256 -11.35 -2.91 -13.41
CA TYR A 256 -12.72 -2.85 -12.95
C TYR A 256 -12.77 -2.90 -11.43
N LEU A 257 -13.70 -2.18 -10.84
CA LEU A 257 -13.99 -2.24 -9.42
C LEU A 257 -15.34 -2.95 -9.20
N ASP A 258 -15.25 -4.10 -8.58
CA ASP A 258 -16.40 -4.88 -8.12
C ASP A 258 -16.67 -4.59 -6.64
N ARG A 259 -17.84 -4.10 -6.29
CA ARG A 259 -18.30 -3.83 -4.92
C ARG A 259 -19.47 -4.70 -4.58
N TRP A 260 -19.40 -5.45 -3.48
CA TRP A 260 -20.54 -6.22 -2.99
C TRP A 260 -21.53 -5.32 -2.26
N ASN A 261 -22.82 -5.57 -2.46
CA ASN A 261 -23.91 -4.75 -1.97
C ASN A 261 -24.40 -5.23 -0.60
N GLY A 262 -24.93 -4.31 0.22
CA GLY A 262 -25.58 -4.65 1.49
C GLY A 262 -24.67 -5.22 2.57
N CYS A 263 -23.36 -5.04 2.45
CA CYS A 263 -22.38 -5.53 3.41
C CYS A 263 -22.38 -4.70 4.70
N LYS A 264 -22.17 -5.35 5.84
CA LYS A 264 -21.91 -4.69 7.14
C LYS A 264 -20.52 -4.05 7.21
N ALA A 265 -19.60 -4.47 6.37
CA ALA A 265 -18.28 -3.87 6.13
C ALA A 265 -17.99 -3.94 4.62
N PRO A 266 -17.38 -2.90 4.02
CA PRO A 266 -17.17 -2.89 2.57
C PRO A 266 -16.24 -4.02 2.14
N VAL A 267 -16.62 -4.73 1.08
CA VAL A 267 -15.81 -5.75 0.40
C VAL A 267 -15.71 -5.36 -1.06
N GLU A 268 -14.49 -5.17 -1.52
CA GLU A 268 -14.18 -4.67 -2.86
C GLU A 268 -13.12 -5.53 -3.55
N LEU A 269 -13.25 -5.74 -4.87
CA LEU A 269 -12.24 -6.36 -5.72
C LEU A 269 -11.91 -5.43 -6.87
N VAL A 270 -10.65 -5.05 -6.99
CA VAL A 270 -10.13 -4.45 -8.22
C VAL A 270 -9.62 -5.58 -9.10
N ARG A 271 -10.40 -5.92 -10.10
CA ARG A 271 -10.10 -6.96 -11.07
C ARG A 271 -9.46 -6.33 -12.29
N VAL A 272 -8.22 -6.75 -12.60
CA VAL A 272 -7.47 -6.27 -13.76
C VAL A 272 -7.51 -7.36 -14.83
N GLU A 273 -8.40 -7.22 -15.79
CA GLU A 273 -8.48 -8.13 -16.95
C GLU A 273 -7.23 -7.98 -17.80
N GLY A 274 -6.60 -9.09 -18.19
CA GLY A 274 -5.33 -9.11 -18.89
C GLY A 274 -4.12 -8.74 -18.03
N GLY A 275 -4.31 -8.26 -16.79
CA GLY A 275 -3.22 -7.88 -15.90
C GLY A 275 -2.42 -9.06 -15.39
N GLY A 276 -1.10 -8.90 -15.31
CA GLY A 276 -0.14 -9.88 -14.80
C GLY A 276 0.18 -9.75 -13.31
N HIS A 277 1.30 -10.36 -12.88
CA HIS A 277 1.83 -10.28 -11.51
C HIS A 277 2.58 -8.97 -11.28
N THR A 278 1.91 -7.87 -11.50
CA THR A 278 2.47 -6.51 -11.38
C THR A 278 1.52 -5.66 -10.55
N ILE A 279 2.06 -4.80 -9.69
CA ILE A 279 1.23 -3.82 -8.98
C ILE A 279 0.77 -2.79 -9.99
N PRO A 280 -0.54 -2.62 -10.25
CA PRO A 280 -1.04 -1.60 -11.14
C PRO A 280 -0.66 -0.20 -10.65
N GLY A 281 -0.31 0.69 -11.58
CA GLY A 281 -0.05 2.09 -11.25
C GLY A 281 1.22 2.66 -11.83
N HIS A 282 1.46 3.91 -11.46
CA HIS A 282 2.53 4.74 -12.00
C HIS A 282 3.89 4.32 -11.45
N VAL A 283 4.70 3.69 -12.28
CA VAL A 283 6.10 3.41 -11.95
C VAL A 283 7.01 3.51 -13.17
N SER A 284 8.21 4.03 -12.94
CA SER A 284 9.34 4.10 -13.87
C SER A 284 9.95 2.74 -14.26
N ALA A 285 9.14 1.67 -14.31
CA ALA A 285 9.58 0.35 -14.72
C ALA A 285 8.93 -0.03 -16.06
N PRO A 286 9.54 -0.89 -16.87
CA PRO A 286 8.96 -1.32 -18.14
C PRO A 286 7.52 -1.82 -17.98
N SER A 287 6.65 -1.47 -18.93
CA SER A 287 5.24 -1.85 -18.93
C SER A 287 5.01 -3.36 -19.03
N VAL A 288 5.99 -4.09 -19.53
CA VAL A 288 5.94 -5.56 -19.69
C VAL A 288 7.20 -6.19 -19.10
N ASP A 289 6.99 -7.06 -18.12
CA ASP A 289 7.99 -8.03 -17.66
C ASP A 289 7.52 -9.39 -18.15
N SER A 290 8.28 -10.02 -19.07
CA SER A 290 7.91 -11.30 -19.69
C SER A 290 7.62 -12.41 -18.65
N ALA A 291 8.25 -12.33 -17.48
CA ALA A 291 8.06 -13.30 -16.40
C ALA A 291 6.84 -12.97 -15.52
N ARG A 292 6.35 -11.74 -15.55
CA ARG A 292 5.27 -11.25 -14.67
C ARG A 292 4.00 -10.85 -15.44
N GLY A 293 4.06 -10.77 -16.75
CA GLY A 293 2.96 -10.34 -17.59
C GLY A 293 2.71 -8.82 -17.61
N PRO A 294 1.62 -8.39 -18.26
CA PRO A 294 1.29 -6.98 -18.43
C PRO A 294 1.10 -6.22 -17.13
N ARG A 295 1.46 -4.93 -17.15
CA ARG A 295 1.15 -4.00 -16.07
C ARG A 295 0.01 -3.07 -16.51
N ASN A 296 -1.03 -3.00 -15.72
CA ASN A 296 -2.11 -2.06 -15.93
C ASN A 296 -1.70 -0.64 -15.53
N ALA A 297 -1.96 0.32 -16.40
CA ALA A 297 -1.73 1.74 -16.19
C ALA A 297 -3.01 2.55 -15.91
N ASP A 298 -4.19 1.93 -15.95
CA ASP A 298 -5.49 2.61 -15.74
C ASP A 298 -5.62 3.18 -14.32
N ILE A 299 -5.03 2.50 -13.34
CA ILE A 299 -5.22 2.77 -11.92
C ILE A 299 -3.91 2.98 -11.19
N ASP A 300 -4.00 3.65 -10.05
CA ASP A 300 -2.94 3.75 -9.04
C ASP A 300 -3.37 2.94 -7.81
N SER A 301 -2.72 1.78 -7.60
CA SER A 301 -3.07 0.87 -6.51
C SER A 301 -2.93 1.53 -5.14
N ALA A 302 -1.89 2.34 -4.93
CA ALA A 302 -1.67 3.01 -3.66
C ALA A 302 -2.80 3.98 -3.35
N LYS A 303 -3.20 4.77 -4.36
CA LYS A 303 -4.32 5.71 -4.22
C LYS A 303 -5.64 4.98 -3.93
N ILE A 304 -5.94 3.90 -4.67
CA ILE A 304 -7.18 3.12 -4.47
C ILE A 304 -7.23 2.55 -3.06
N ILE A 305 -6.14 1.93 -2.58
CA ILE A 305 -6.08 1.33 -1.26
C ILE A 305 -6.21 2.41 -0.18
N TRP A 306 -5.53 3.55 -0.35
CA TRP A 306 -5.62 4.62 0.63
C TRP A 306 -7.01 5.28 0.65
N ASP A 307 -7.63 5.49 -0.50
CA ASP A 307 -9.00 5.98 -0.58
C ASP A 307 -10.00 5.00 0.05
N PHE A 308 -9.77 3.68 -0.10
CA PHE A 308 -10.53 2.66 0.61
C PHE A 308 -10.35 2.77 2.13
N PHE A 309 -9.12 2.82 2.63
CA PHE A 309 -8.83 2.89 4.06
C PHE A 309 -9.33 4.18 4.71
N ARG A 310 -9.17 5.31 4.04
CA ARG A 310 -9.59 6.61 4.55
C ARG A 310 -11.09 6.68 4.81
N ARG A 311 -11.91 6.06 3.96
CA ARG A 311 -13.36 5.98 4.16
C ARG A 311 -13.78 5.18 5.40
N LEU A 312 -12.88 4.41 6.00
CA LEU A 312 -13.16 3.58 7.18
C LEU A 312 -12.81 4.26 8.50
N GLY A 313 -12.07 5.36 8.46
CA GLY A 313 -11.55 6.06 9.63
C GLY A 313 -12.26 7.38 9.93
N ASP A 314 -13.28 7.73 9.15
CA ASP A 314 -14.16 8.89 9.33
C ASP A 314 -15.43 8.44 10.13
#